data_f1e5f4e5993591e87263279c83a29ca2
#
_entry.id   f1e5f4e5993591e87263279c83a29ca2
#
_cell.length_a   1.000
_cell.length_b   1.000
_cell.length_c   1.000
_cell.angle_alpha   90.00
_cell.angle_beta   90.00
_cell.angle_gamma   90.00
#
_symmetry.space_group_name_H-M   'P 1'
#
loop_
_entity.id
_entity.type
_entity.pdbx_description
1 polymer ?
#
loop_
_entity_poly.entity_id
_entity_poly.type
_entity_poly.pdbx_seq_one_letter_code
_entity_poly.pdbx_strand_id
1 'polypeptide(L)'
;MTQNTSLDLPKLIDTMNNRIDELEMKVIFQDDLLNSLNDIVTRQDKEIMRLWDANRLLKQSMQEIKSDSQEDNAVDVPPPHY
;
A
#
# COMPACT_ATOMS: atom_id res chain seq x y z
N MET A 1 36.86 -32.42 -27.75
CA MET A 1 36.32 -32.76 -26.72
C MET A 1 34.90 -32.85 -26.63
N THR A 2 34.38 -33.73 -27.38
CA THR A 2 32.99 -33.94 -27.37
C THR A 2 32.57 -34.48 -26.05
N GLN A 3 33.43 -35.10 -25.32
CA GLN A 3 33.06 -35.62 -24.07
C GLN A 3 32.70 -34.56 -23.10
N ASN A 4 33.43 -33.46 -23.13
CA ASN A 4 33.15 -32.40 -22.22
C ASN A 4 31.78 -31.83 -22.46
N THR A 5 31.40 -31.70 -23.70
CA THR A 5 30.10 -31.19 -24.04
C THR A 5 29.02 -32.11 -23.50
N SER A 6 29.24 -33.40 -23.67
CA SER A 6 28.28 -34.36 -23.20
C SER A 6 28.17 -34.34 -21.72
N LEU A 7 29.26 -34.15 -21.00
CA LEU A 7 29.25 -34.13 -19.57
C LEU A 7 28.65 -32.83 -19.06
N ASP A 8 28.84 -31.75 -19.78
CA ASP A 8 28.37 -30.46 -19.34
C ASP A 8 26.87 -30.34 -19.45
N LEU A 9 26.28 -31.03 -20.37
CA LEU A 9 24.87 -30.91 -20.59
C LEU A 9 24.04 -31.27 -19.34
N PRO A 10 24.26 -32.40 -18.71
CA PRO A 10 23.52 -32.69 -17.50
C PRO A 10 23.77 -31.69 -16.38
N LYS A 11 24.99 -31.19 -16.30
CA LYS A 11 25.28 -30.18 -15.28
C LYS A 11 24.56 -28.90 -15.60
N LEU A 12 24.46 -28.55 -16.83
CA LEU A 12 23.78 -27.37 -17.25
C LEU A 12 22.31 -27.49 -16.91
N ILE A 13 21.71 -28.62 -17.15
CA ILE A 13 20.30 -28.85 -16.82
C ILE A 13 20.11 -28.75 -15.33
N ASP A 14 21.00 -29.31 -14.56
CA ASP A 14 20.90 -29.22 -13.11
C ASP A 14 20.99 -27.77 -12.64
N THR A 15 21.91 -27.04 -13.17
CA THR A 15 22.06 -25.64 -12.83
C THR A 15 20.80 -24.86 -13.17
N MET A 16 20.25 -25.12 -14.34
CA MET A 16 19.04 -24.42 -14.74
C MET A 16 17.86 -24.80 -13.86
N ASN A 17 17.75 -26.05 -13.50
CA ASN A 17 16.71 -26.47 -12.59
C ASN A 17 16.83 -25.80 -11.24
N ASN A 18 18.04 -25.68 -10.75
CA ASN A 18 18.27 -25.00 -9.49
C ASN A 18 17.88 -23.53 -9.57
N ARG A 19 18.18 -22.92 -10.71
CA ARG A 19 17.82 -21.52 -10.88
C ARG A 19 16.31 -21.35 -10.98
N ILE A 20 15.65 -22.29 -11.62
CA ILE A 20 14.20 -22.25 -11.68
C ILE A 20 13.61 -22.39 -10.29
N ASP A 21 14.14 -23.29 -9.51
CA ASP A 21 13.66 -23.47 -8.14
C ASP A 21 13.82 -22.20 -7.34
N GLU A 22 14.96 -21.56 -7.48
CA GLU A 22 15.18 -20.30 -6.77
C GLU A 22 14.23 -19.22 -7.22
N LEU A 23 13.99 -19.15 -8.53
CA LEU A 23 13.05 -18.18 -9.05
C LEU A 23 11.65 -18.46 -8.56
N GLU A 24 11.27 -19.71 -8.52
CA GLU A 24 9.96 -20.07 -8.02
C GLU A 24 9.78 -19.66 -6.58
N MET A 25 10.80 -19.86 -5.78
CA MET A 25 10.73 -19.44 -4.39
C MET A 25 10.62 -17.93 -4.25
N LYS A 26 11.34 -17.21 -5.11
CA LYS A 26 11.24 -15.76 -5.09
C LYS A 26 9.85 -15.29 -5.50
N VAL A 27 9.26 -15.96 -6.46
CA VAL A 27 7.92 -15.60 -6.89
C VAL A 27 6.92 -15.83 -5.77
N ILE A 28 7.05 -16.94 -5.07
CA ILE A 28 6.17 -17.24 -3.95
C ILE A 28 6.32 -16.17 -2.88
N PHE A 29 7.55 -15.80 -2.59
CA PHE A 29 7.82 -14.78 -1.58
C PHE A 29 7.24 -13.44 -2.00
N GLN A 30 7.40 -13.08 -3.27
CA GLN A 30 6.85 -11.85 -3.78
C GLN A 30 5.32 -11.84 -3.73
N ASP A 31 4.73 -12.98 -4.01
CA ASP A 31 3.30 -13.09 -3.97
C ASP A 31 2.79 -12.85 -2.54
N ASP A 32 3.47 -13.41 -1.58
CA ASP A 32 3.13 -13.17 -0.18
C ASP A 32 3.26 -11.71 0.18
N LEU A 33 4.33 -11.09 -0.28
CA LEU A 33 4.53 -9.67 -0.02
C LEU A 33 3.44 -8.83 -0.64
N LEU A 34 3.05 -9.16 -1.87
CA LEU A 34 1.98 -8.44 -2.53
C LEU A 34 0.67 -8.57 -1.78
N ASN A 35 0.38 -9.75 -1.30
CA ASN A 35 -0.83 -9.96 -0.52
C ASN A 35 -0.81 -9.15 0.77
N SER A 36 0.34 -9.12 1.43
CA SER A 36 0.48 -8.33 2.64
C SER A 36 0.32 -6.85 2.37
N LEU A 37 0.93 -6.38 1.28
CA LEU A 37 0.80 -4.98 0.90
C LEU A 37 -0.64 -4.63 0.57
N ASN A 38 -1.32 -5.53 -0.09
CA ASN A 38 -2.70 -5.30 -0.43
C ASN A 38 -3.54 -5.15 0.82
N ASP A 39 -3.28 -5.97 1.82
CA ASP A 39 -3.98 -5.86 3.09
C ASP A 39 -3.70 -4.54 3.78
N ILE A 40 -2.45 -4.12 3.74
CA ILE A 40 -2.06 -2.86 4.35
C ILE A 40 -2.75 -1.70 3.65
N VAL A 41 -2.74 -1.71 2.33
CA VAL A 41 -3.36 -0.64 1.57
C VAL A 41 -4.86 -0.59 1.86
N THR A 42 -5.50 -1.74 1.92
CA THR A 42 -6.92 -1.79 2.20
C THR A 42 -7.21 -1.20 3.59
N ARG A 43 -6.37 -1.53 4.55
CA ARG A 43 -6.56 -1.03 5.90
C ARG A 43 -6.33 0.47 5.97
N GLN A 44 -5.32 0.93 5.27
CA GLN A 44 -5.03 2.35 5.21
C GLN A 44 -6.14 3.14 4.54
N ASP A 45 -6.73 2.57 3.50
CA ASP A 45 -7.86 3.21 2.85
C ASP A 45 -9.00 3.40 3.83
N LYS A 46 -9.29 2.40 4.62
CA LYS A 46 -10.36 2.52 5.60
C LYS A 46 -10.05 3.56 6.65
N GLU A 47 -8.79 3.63 7.04
CA GLU A 47 -8.38 4.64 8.02
C GLU A 47 -8.51 6.03 7.45
N ILE A 48 -8.11 6.19 6.20
CA ILE A 48 -8.23 7.47 5.54
C ILE A 48 -9.71 7.89 5.48
N MET A 49 -10.57 6.96 5.14
CA MET A 49 -11.98 7.29 5.08
C MET A 49 -12.53 7.67 6.45
N ARG A 50 -12.08 7.01 7.49
CA ARG A 50 -12.50 7.38 8.84
C ARG A 50 -12.01 8.77 9.22
N LEU A 51 -10.79 9.09 8.82
CA LEU A 51 -10.25 10.41 9.08
C LEU A 51 -11.02 11.48 8.33
N TRP A 52 -11.40 11.19 7.11
CA TRP A 52 -12.21 12.13 6.35
C TRP A 52 -13.55 12.37 7.01
N ASP A 53 -14.19 11.29 7.47
CA ASP A 53 -15.45 11.42 8.14
C ASP A 53 -15.32 12.20 9.45
N ALA A 54 -14.30 11.88 10.22
CA ALA A 54 -14.07 12.58 11.47
C ALA A 54 -13.79 14.06 11.21
N ASN A 55 -13.04 14.34 10.17
CA ASN A 55 -12.72 15.70 9.81
C ASN A 55 -13.97 16.45 9.41
N ARG A 56 -14.84 15.80 8.66
CA ARG A 56 -16.08 16.43 8.25
C ARG A 56 -16.98 16.72 9.45
N LEU A 57 -17.07 15.77 10.37
CA LEU A 57 -17.86 15.97 11.56
C LEU A 57 -17.31 17.08 12.44
N LEU A 58 -15.99 17.13 12.53
CA LEU A 58 -15.35 18.16 13.30
C LEU A 58 -15.63 19.53 12.70
N LYS A 59 -15.55 19.63 11.40
CA LYS A 59 -15.86 20.88 10.75
C LYS A 59 -17.30 21.30 10.98
N GLN A 60 -18.19 20.35 10.93
CA GLN A 60 -19.58 20.66 11.19
C GLN A 60 -19.76 21.16 12.61
N SER A 61 -19.14 20.52 13.57
CA SER A 61 -19.23 20.96 14.95
C SER A 61 -18.68 22.36 15.12
N MET A 62 -17.56 22.63 14.48
CA MET A 62 -16.98 23.94 14.59
C MET A 62 -17.86 25.00 13.97
N GLN A 63 -18.50 24.67 12.88
CA GLN A 63 -19.40 25.61 12.25
C GLN A 63 -20.62 25.87 13.12
N GLU A 64 -21.11 24.86 13.79
CA GLU A 64 -22.23 25.04 14.68
C GLU A 64 -21.86 25.91 15.85
N ILE A 65 -20.69 25.70 16.40
CA ILE A 65 -20.24 26.54 17.48
C ILE A 65 -20.10 27.98 17.02
N LYS A 66 -19.53 28.13 15.82
CA LYS A 66 -19.38 29.46 15.30
C LYS A 66 -20.71 30.08 15.05
N SER A 67 -21.65 29.34 14.57
CA SER A 67 -22.96 29.87 14.32
C SER A 67 -23.59 30.34 15.61
N ASP A 68 -23.39 29.61 16.65
CA ASP A 68 -23.98 30.00 17.92
C ASP A 68 -23.41 31.28 18.44
N SER A 69 -22.13 31.42 18.42
CA SER A 69 -21.54 32.59 18.97
C SER A 69 -21.30 33.59 17.88
N GLN A 70 -21.90 33.41 16.82
CA GLN A 70 -21.41 34.05 15.75
C GLN A 70 -21.86 35.39 15.53
N GLU A 71 -22.77 35.72 16.10
CA GLU A 71 -23.13 37.00 15.87
C GLU A 71 -21.99 37.85 15.99
N ASP A 72 -21.16 37.55 16.88
CA ASP A 72 -20.09 38.42 17.08
C ASP A 72 -19.04 38.16 16.13
N ASN A 73 -19.04 37.22 15.44
CA ASN A 73 -17.88 37.01 14.76
C ASN A 73 -18.10 36.79 13.45
N ALA A 74 -18.54 37.57 12.86
CA ALA A 74 -18.82 37.34 11.54
C ALA A 74 -17.68 37.04 10.73
N VAL A 75 -16.66 37.33 11.19
CA VAL A 75 -15.65 37.15 10.35
C VAL A 75 -15.26 35.87 10.12
N ASP A 76 -15.54 35.17 9.37
CA ASP A 76 -15.25 33.99 9.24
C ASP A 76 -14.27 33.74 8.29
N VAL A 77 -13.24 33.57 8.60
CA VAL A 77 -12.18 33.26 7.75
C VAL A 77 -12.34 31.88 7.27
N PRO A 78 -12.41 31.67 6.05
CA PRO A 78 -12.54 30.31 5.56
C PRO A 78 -11.33 29.52 5.93
N PRO A 79 -11.55 28.33 6.25
CA PRO A 79 -10.42 27.50 6.60
C PRO A 79 -9.57 27.21 5.40
N PRO A 80 -8.38 26.97 5.64
CA PRO A 80 -7.50 26.62 4.54
C PRO A 80 -7.95 25.36 3.90
N HIS A 81 -7.63 25.23 2.73
CA HIS A 81 -8.05 24.12 2.05
C HIS A 81 -6.97 23.25 1.79
N TYR A 82 -7.16 22.07 1.70
CA TYR A 82 -6.09 21.18 1.36
C TYR A 82 -6.54 20.20 0.32
#